data_bcc651d252018444ae5f551a314e01da
#
_entry.id   bcc651d252018444ae5f551a314e01da
#
_cell.length_a   1.000
_cell.length_b   1.000
_cell.length_c   1.000
_cell.angle_alpha   90.00
_cell.angle_beta   90.00
_cell.angle_gamma   90.00
#
_symmetry.space_group_name_H-M   'P 1'
#
loop_
_entity.id
_entity.type
_entity.pdbx_description
1 polymer ?
#
loop_
_entity_poly.entity_id
_entity_poly.type
_entity_poly.pdbx_seq_one_letter_code
_entity_poly.pdbx_strand_id
1 'polypeptide(L)'
;MRNLYLRSFVSFWTAMVLVLTFTVMATLWLGDQRAQREQTRQDQLAREASRVLADSGVPGLRDWLTHESARAAPDRLFVLDRHGSDLLGRHVPDFLRARFGHSTVPGKVPDLPPDARDVRWLSQLISPSDETYALSLLRLRRGPLGIFSSTETPIITAIATLMVSTIVCFLLARYLSDPIRHLRAATRSIAAGDLGVRVSSLIGARRDELAMLALDFDLMAERLRGLLESHQELLRDVSHELRSPLARLQIALGLARRPNANLEQEFDRIEQETGRLDELIGEILSLSRLDDPAHTLIAEPVNLEELLETLLDNARVEAEPRAISVQINAPAALSVEGDRELLFRAIENVLRNAVRFSPNGAVVELAAERGADQVVVRVTDHGPGVPPASLERIFEPFFCVARARDRDSGGYGIGLAITARVAALHGGSVRARNNPDGGLQVEIHLPLYQCKA
;
A
#
# COMPACT_ATOMS: atom_id res chain seq x y z
N MET A 1 15.24 18.96 3.34
CA MET A 1 14.56 18.13 2.33
C MET A 1 15.50 17.58 1.24
N ARG A 2 16.60 18.20 0.96
CA ARG A 2 17.67 17.73 0.03
C ARG A 2 18.36 16.42 0.50
N ASN A 3 18.14 16.01 1.77
CA ASN A 3 18.87 14.90 2.37
C ASN A 3 18.38 13.50 2.02
N LEU A 4 17.09 13.27 1.72
CA LEU A 4 16.61 11.91 1.44
C LEU A 4 17.07 11.44 0.04
N TYR A 5 16.84 12.28 -0.96
CA TYR A 5 17.33 12.01 -2.32
C TYR A 5 18.85 11.83 -2.34
N LEU A 6 19.58 12.76 -1.71
CA LEU A 6 21.04 12.68 -1.63
C LEU A 6 21.51 11.44 -0.89
N ARG A 7 20.87 11.07 0.22
CA ARG A 7 21.19 9.84 0.97
C ARG A 7 20.93 8.58 0.16
N SER A 8 19.78 8.49 -0.49
CA SER A 8 19.44 7.34 -1.35
C SER A 8 20.40 7.25 -2.53
N PHE A 9 20.65 8.36 -3.22
CA PHE A 9 21.61 8.42 -4.31
C PHE A 9 23.01 8.00 -3.85
N VAL A 10 23.52 8.57 -2.75
CA VAL A 10 24.84 8.25 -2.21
C VAL A 10 24.92 6.79 -1.78
N SER A 11 23.87 6.25 -1.15
CA SER A 11 23.85 4.83 -0.72
C SER A 11 23.90 3.88 -1.93
N PHE A 12 23.08 4.09 -2.96
CA PHE A 12 23.10 3.29 -4.19
C PHE A 12 24.42 3.46 -4.95
N TRP A 13 24.93 4.69 -5.02
CA TRP A 13 26.17 4.99 -5.72
C TRP A 13 27.37 4.36 -5.01
N THR A 14 27.48 4.43 -3.68
CA THR A 14 28.57 3.79 -2.90
C THR A 14 28.53 2.27 -3.04
N ALA A 15 27.36 1.64 -2.98
CA ALA A 15 27.23 0.21 -3.19
C ALA A 15 27.71 -0.20 -4.60
N MET A 16 27.34 0.59 -5.60
CA MET A 16 27.73 0.34 -7.00
C MET A 16 29.24 0.55 -7.22
N VAL A 17 29.83 1.58 -6.62
CA VAL A 17 31.29 1.81 -6.68
C VAL A 17 32.04 0.67 -5.99
N LEU A 18 31.55 0.15 -4.86
CA LEU A 18 32.13 -1.01 -4.19
C LEU A 18 32.10 -2.27 -5.08
N VAL A 19 30.98 -2.54 -5.74
CA VAL A 19 30.85 -3.67 -6.67
C VAL A 19 31.80 -3.49 -7.86
N LEU A 20 31.88 -2.28 -8.41
CA LEU A 20 32.79 -1.98 -9.53
C LEU A 20 34.26 -2.16 -9.12
N THR A 21 34.68 -1.60 -7.98
CA THR A 21 36.05 -1.72 -7.48
C THR A 21 36.41 -3.18 -7.21
N PHE A 22 35.49 -3.96 -6.60
CA PHE A 22 35.68 -5.38 -6.38
C PHE A 22 35.85 -6.14 -7.71
N THR A 23 35.00 -5.85 -8.70
CA THR A 23 35.05 -6.49 -10.03
C THR A 23 36.36 -6.18 -10.76
N VAL A 24 36.78 -4.91 -10.73
CA VAL A 24 38.07 -4.51 -11.33
C VAL A 24 39.24 -5.18 -10.61
N MET A 25 39.24 -5.18 -9.30
CA MET A 25 40.30 -5.82 -8.50
C MET A 25 40.36 -7.35 -8.73
N ALA A 26 39.20 -8.00 -8.80
CA ALA A 26 39.11 -9.43 -9.08
C ALA A 26 39.59 -9.76 -10.52
N THR A 27 39.26 -8.92 -11.50
CA THR A 27 39.74 -9.12 -12.90
C THR A 27 41.26 -8.92 -13.02
N LEU A 28 41.80 -7.90 -12.35
CA LEU A 28 43.26 -7.68 -12.30
C LEU A 28 43.98 -8.81 -11.61
N TRP A 29 43.50 -9.26 -10.44
CA TRP A 29 44.08 -10.37 -9.70
C TRP A 29 44.04 -11.70 -10.47
N LEU A 30 42.92 -12.00 -11.11
CA LEU A 30 42.77 -13.18 -12.00
C LEU A 30 43.69 -13.06 -13.22
N GLY A 31 43.87 -11.86 -13.75
CA GLY A 31 44.79 -11.57 -14.86
C GLY A 31 46.23 -11.86 -14.45
N ASP A 32 46.67 -11.36 -13.27
CA ASP A 32 48.03 -11.59 -12.74
C ASP A 32 48.29 -13.08 -12.48
N GLN A 33 47.36 -13.76 -11.82
CA GLN A 33 47.48 -15.22 -11.61
C GLN A 33 47.58 -16.01 -12.92
N ARG A 34 46.86 -15.62 -13.95
CA ARG A 34 46.94 -16.25 -15.28
C ARG A 34 48.32 -16.01 -15.89
N ALA A 35 48.84 -14.77 -15.79
CA ALA A 35 50.12 -14.40 -16.32
C ALA A 35 51.26 -15.18 -15.61
N GLN A 36 51.22 -15.30 -14.28
CA GLN A 36 52.19 -16.07 -13.48
C GLN A 36 52.18 -17.57 -13.83
N ARG A 37 50.99 -18.18 -13.95
CA ARG A 37 50.86 -19.61 -14.34
C ARG A 37 51.42 -19.85 -15.75
N GLU A 38 51.14 -18.92 -16.65
CA GLU A 38 51.65 -18.99 -18.00
C GLU A 38 53.17 -18.87 -18.04
N GLN A 39 53.75 -17.97 -17.29
CA GLN A 39 55.18 -17.79 -17.20
C GLN A 39 55.85 -19.04 -16.63
N THR A 40 55.29 -19.60 -15.56
CA THR A 40 55.78 -20.85 -14.96
C THR A 40 55.76 -22.00 -15.96
N ARG A 41 54.69 -22.15 -16.75
CA ARG A 41 54.57 -23.17 -17.80
C ARG A 41 55.60 -22.96 -18.92
N GLN A 42 55.86 -21.71 -19.31
CA GLN A 42 56.85 -21.38 -20.34
C GLN A 42 58.27 -21.73 -19.84
N ASP A 43 58.60 -21.41 -18.60
CA ASP A 43 59.90 -21.77 -17.97
C ASP A 43 60.08 -23.30 -17.85
N GLN A 44 58.99 -24.03 -17.60
CA GLN A 44 59.05 -25.49 -17.56
C GLN A 44 59.33 -26.06 -18.92
N LEU A 45 58.61 -25.64 -19.97
CA LEU A 45 58.82 -26.06 -21.34
C LEU A 45 60.25 -25.78 -21.83
N ALA A 46 60.78 -24.59 -21.50
CA ALA A 46 62.16 -24.23 -21.84
C ALA A 46 63.19 -25.12 -21.15
N ARG A 47 63.01 -25.41 -19.86
CA ARG A 47 63.91 -26.32 -19.11
C ARG A 47 63.84 -27.77 -19.59
N GLU A 48 62.63 -28.28 -19.88
CA GLU A 48 62.45 -29.64 -20.42
C GLU A 48 63.12 -29.77 -21.78
N ALA A 49 62.86 -28.82 -22.70
CA ALA A 49 63.51 -28.81 -24.02
C ALA A 49 65.03 -28.76 -23.94
N SER A 50 65.60 -27.91 -23.01
CA SER A 50 67.05 -27.83 -22.77
C SER A 50 67.60 -29.13 -22.26
N ARG A 51 66.93 -29.80 -21.32
CA ARG A 51 67.35 -31.10 -20.77
C ARG A 51 67.34 -32.21 -21.82
N VAL A 52 66.24 -32.31 -22.56
CA VAL A 52 66.10 -33.31 -23.64
C VAL A 52 67.17 -33.12 -24.72
N LEU A 53 67.47 -31.86 -25.06
CA LEU A 53 68.57 -31.59 -26.02
C LEU A 53 69.94 -31.98 -25.48
N ALA A 54 70.20 -31.77 -24.19
CA ALA A 54 71.49 -32.16 -23.55
C ALA A 54 71.64 -33.67 -23.43
N ASP A 55 70.55 -34.40 -23.06
CA ASP A 55 70.60 -35.82 -22.77
C ASP A 55 70.50 -36.71 -24.04
N SER A 56 69.64 -36.33 -25.00
CA SER A 56 69.28 -37.17 -26.16
C SER A 56 69.59 -36.51 -27.49
N GLY A 57 70.17 -35.33 -27.48
CA GLY A 57 70.53 -34.59 -28.69
C GLY A 57 69.32 -34.17 -29.56
N VAL A 58 69.59 -33.81 -30.82
CA VAL A 58 68.60 -33.34 -31.78
C VAL A 58 67.48 -34.39 -32.08
N PRO A 59 67.74 -35.68 -32.16
CA PRO A 59 66.70 -36.66 -32.36
C PRO A 59 65.70 -36.68 -31.19
N GLY A 60 66.17 -36.68 -29.94
CA GLY A 60 65.30 -36.65 -28.75
C GLY A 60 64.48 -35.36 -28.67
N LEU A 61 65.09 -34.22 -29.04
CA LEU A 61 64.35 -32.95 -29.06
C LEU A 61 63.22 -32.94 -30.13
N ARG A 62 63.42 -33.64 -31.27
CA ARG A 62 62.39 -33.79 -32.30
C ARG A 62 61.21 -34.63 -31.82
N ASP A 63 61.46 -35.75 -31.15
CA ASP A 63 60.45 -36.59 -30.57
C ASP A 63 59.68 -35.88 -29.47
N TRP A 64 60.36 -35.18 -28.54
CA TRP A 64 59.75 -34.34 -27.51
C TRP A 64 58.86 -33.26 -28.17
N LEU A 65 59.37 -32.54 -29.17
CA LEU A 65 58.62 -31.47 -29.85
C LEU A 65 57.36 -32.01 -30.54
N THR A 66 57.36 -33.23 -31.09
CA THR A 66 56.22 -33.86 -31.66
C THR A 66 55.13 -34.14 -30.65
N HIS A 67 55.50 -34.70 -29.51
CA HIS A 67 54.59 -34.99 -28.40
C HIS A 67 54.04 -33.74 -27.74
N GLU A 68 54.89 -32.77 -27.47
CA GLU A 68 54.47 -31.54 -26.80
C GLU A 68 53.69 -30.57 -27.68
N SER A 69 53.94 -30.57 -29.01
CA SER A 69 53.17 -29.84 -29.98
C SER A 69 51.72 -30.35 -30.04
N ALA A 70 51.51 -31.66 -29.91
CA ALA A 70 50.16 -32.23 -29.83
C ALA A 70 49.40 -31.84 -28.55
N ARG A 71 50.11 -31.76 -27.42
CA ARG A 71 49.56 -31.31 -26.12
C ARG A 71 49.29 -29.79 -26.07
N ALA A 72 50.12 -29.01 -26.77
CA ALA A 72 50.00 -27.55 -26.81
C ALA A 72 48.83 -27.04 -27.68
N ALA A 73 48.21 -27.92 -28.49
CA ALA A 73 47.13 -27.54 -29.37
C ALA A 73 45.99 -26.78 -28.64
N PRO A 74 45.50 -25.66 -29.21
CA PRO A 74 45.70 -25.12 -30.54
C PRO A 74 46.95 -24.19 -30.69
N ASP A 75 47.66 -23.89 -29.59
CA ASP A 75 48.91 -23.14 -29.69
C ASP A 75 49.94 -23.98 -30.41
N ARG A 76 50.88 -23.37 -31.18
CA ARG A 76 51.89 -24.05 -31.94
C ARG A 76 53.26 -23.79 -31.35
N LEU A 77 53.93 -24.86 -30.96
CA LEU A 77 55.32 -24.84 -30.50
C LEU A 77 56.27 -25.08 -31.67
N PHE A 78 57.25 -24.21 -31.85
CA PHE A 78 58.28 -24.26 -32.89
C PHE A 78 59.66 -24.32 -32.23
N VAL A 79 60.54 -25.16 -32.77
CA VAL A 79 61.96 -25.10 -32.45
C VAL A 79 62.66 -24.79 -33.76
N LEU A 80 63.26 -23.61 -33.81
CA LEU A 80 63.95 -23.15 -35.02
C LEU A 80 65.44 -23.37 -34.95
N ASP A 81 66.04 -23.88 -36.06
CA ASP A 81 67.47 -24.01 -36.20
C ASP A 81 68.15 -22.65 -36.59
N ARG A 82 69.45 -22.62 -36.72
CA ARG A 82 70.23 -21.44 -37.14
C ARG A 82 69.81 -20.82 -38.47
N HIS A 83 69.10 -21.60 -39.32
CA HIS A 83 68.61 -21.14 -40.63
C HIS A 83 67.14 -20.68 -40.54
N GLY A 84 66.50 -20.69 -39.37
CA GLY A 84 65.11 -20.31 -39.17
C GLY A 84 64.11 -21.38 -39.67
N SER A 85 64.57 -22.62 -39.86
CA SER A 85 63.72 -23.74 -40.26
C SER A 85 63.24 -24.49 -39.01
N ASP A 86 61.94 -24.94 -39.01
CA ASP A 86 61.42 -25.73 -37.89
C ASP A 86 62.01 -27.13 -37.88
N LEU A 87 62.36 -27.63 -36.74
CA LEU A 87 62.98 -28.92 -36.52
C LEU A 87 62.06 -30.10 -37.00
N LEU A 88 60.76 -29.91 -37.04
CA LEU A 88 59.77 -30.86 -37.61
C LEU A 88 59.50 -30.64 -39.08
N GLY A 89 60.19 -29.74 -39.76
CA GLY A 89 59.99 -29.44 -41.19
C GLY A 89 58.64 -28.73 -41.49
N ARG A 90 57.98 -28.20 -40.51
CA ARG A 90 56.71 -27.47 -40.71
C ARG A 90 56.95 -26.09 -41.29
N HIS A 91 55.96 -25.57 -42.01
CA HIS A 91 56.05 -24.20 -42.54
C HIS A 91 56.13 -23.21 -41.35
N VAL A 92 57.24 -22.45 -41.30
CA VAL A 92 57.46 -21.38 -40.32
C VAL A 92 56.94 -20.11 -40.92
N PRO A 93 56.01 -19.41 -40.21
CA PRO A 93 55.50 -18.11 -40.67
C PRO A 93 56.66 -17.10 -40.85
N ASP A 94 56.59 -16.28 -41.92
CA ASP A 94 57.67 -15.36 -42.30
C ASP A 94 58.02 -14.36 -41.17
N PHE A 95 57.06 -13.96 -40.41
CA PHE A 95 57.31 -13.06 -39.23
C PHE A 95 58.15 -13.72 -38.12
N LEU A 96 58.00 -15.03 -37.90
CA LEU A 96 58.83 -15.80 -36.97
C LEU A 96 60.26 -15.91 -37.48
N ARG A 97 60.44 -16.21 -38.76
CA ARG A 97 61.72 -16.30 -39.39
C ARG A 97 62.47 -14.95 -39.42
N ALA A 98 61.74 -13.85 -39.74
CA ALA A 98 62.31 -12.51 -39.72
C ALA A 98 62.82 -12.11 -38.33
N ARG A 99 62.09 -12.48 -37.29
CA ARG A 99 62.42 -12.13 -35.90
C ARG A 99 63.62 -12.94 -35.39
N PHE A 100 63.78 -14.19 -35.83
CA PHE A 100 64.93 -15.03 -35.47
C PHE A 100 66.24 -14.44 -36.06
N GLY A 101 66.20 -14.00 -37.30
CA GLY A 101 67.34 -13.38 -37.97
C GLY A 101 67.81 -12.04 -37.38
N HIS A 102 66.94 -11.35 -36.66
CA HIS A 102 67.26 -10.07 -35.98
C HIS A 102 67.59 -10.17 -34.49
N SER A 103 67.50 -11.39 -33.90
CA SER A 103 67.79 -11.60 -32.50
C SER A 103 69.31 -11.47 -32.16
N THR A 104 70.14 -11.28 -33.16
CA THR A 104 71.62 -11.07 -33.00
C THR A 104 72.03 -9.62 -33.10
N VAL A 105 71.10 -8.64 -33.33
CA VAL A 105 71.40 -7.20 -33.38
C VAL A 105 70.48 -6.45 -32.40
N PRO A 106 71.04 -5.80 -31.36
CA PRO A 106 70.21 -4.97 -30.48
C PRO A 106 69.74 -3.71 -31.17
N GLY A 107 68.42 -3.52 -31.35
CA GLY A 107 67.94 -2.16 -31.63
C GLY A 107 66.85 -1.93 -32.67
N LYS A 108 66.39 -2.88 -33.46
CA LYS A 108 65.28 -2.62 -34.36
C LYS A 108 64.31 -3.80 -34.42
N VAL A 109 63.20 -3.70 -33.73
CA VAL A 109 62.06 -4.63 -33.87
C VAL A 109 61.30 -4.18 -35.13
N PRO A 110 61.20 -5.03 -36.18
CA PRO A 110 60.39 -4.70 -37.34
C PRO A 110 58.93 -4.60 -36.91
N ASP A 111 58.15 -3.70 -37.56
CA ASP A 111 56.71 -3.61 -37.40
C ASP A 111 56.05 -4.93 -37.73
N LEU A 112 55.57 -5.61 -36.70
CA LEU A 112 54.90 -6.88 -36.83
C LEU A 112 53.46 -6.64 -37.36
N PRO A 113 52.99 -7.53 -38.27
CA PRO A 113 51.57 -7.51 -38.64
C PRO A 113 50.71 -7.68 -37.42
N PRO A 114 49.50 -7.08 -37.39
CA PRO A 114 48.61 -7.09 -36.19
C PRO A 114 48.29 -8.48 -35.64
N ASP A 115 48.43 -9.54 -36.45
CA ASP A 115 48.19 -10.93 -36.06
C ASP A 115 49.36 -11.58 -35.32
N ALA A 116 50.56 -10.98 -35.36
CA ALA A 116 51.80 -11.51 -34.80
C ALA A 116 52.12 -11.03 -33.38
N ARG A 117 51.19 -10.35 -32.70
CA ARG A 117 51.44 -9.77 -31.37
C ARG A 117 51.60 -10.82 -30.25
N ASP A 118 51.27 -12.08 -30.52
CA ASP A 118 51.31 -13.17 -29.52
C ASP A 118 52.42 -14.22 -29.78
N VAL A 119 53.55 -13.80 -30.33
CA VAL A 119 54.72 -14.68 -30.40
C VAL A 119 55.61 -14.45 -29.17
N ARG A 120 55.82 -15.48 -28.38
CA ARG A 120 56.75 -15.45 -27.25
C ARG A 120 57.92 -16.39 -27.52
N TRP A 121 59.11 -15.84 -27.42
CA TRP A 121 60.35 -16.59 -27.37
C TRP A 121 60.51 -17.14 -25.98
N LEU A 122 60.63 -18.47 -25.83
CA LEU A 122 60.73 -19.13 -24.54
C LEU A 122 62.20 -19.20 -24.08
N SER A 123 63.11 -19.66 -24.96
CA SER A 123 64.53 -19.81 -24.63
C SER A 123 65.36 -20.06 -25.89
N GLN A 124 66.64 -19.73 -25.82
CA GLN A 124 67.67 -20.31 -26.70
C GLN A 124 68.15 -21.59 -26.10
N LEU A 125 68.18 -22.66 -26.90
CA LEU A 125 68.66 -23.99 -26.53
C LEU A 125 70.02 -24.17 -27.19
N ILE A 126 71.00 -24.57 -26.43
CA ILE A 126 72.39 -24.82 -26.96
C ILE A 126 72.63 -26.33 -26.87
N SER A 127 72.93 -26.92 -28.04
CA SER A 127 73.30 -28.30 -28.12
C SER A 127 74.72 -28.57 -27.61
N PRO A 128 75.06 -29.80 -27.14
CA PRO A 128 76.43 -30.17 -26.84
C PRO A 128 77.42 -30.03 -28.03
N SER A 129 76.91 -29.96 -29.24
CA SER A 129 77.65 -29.70 -30.51
C SER A 129 77.81 -28.21 -30.85
N ASP A 130 77.51 -27.32 -29.89
CA ASP A 130 77.52 -25.84 -30.07
C ASP A 130 76.53 -25.25 -31.10
N GLU A 131 75.54 -26.06 -31.47
CA GLU A 131 74.43 -25.59 -32.33
C GLU A 131 73.36 -24.92 -31.49
N THR A 132 72.88 -23.75 -31.96
CA THR A 132 71.85 -22.95 -31.26
C THR A 132 70.49 -23.20 -31.90
N TYR A 133 69.51 -23.49 -31.05
CA TYR A 133 68.08 -23.61 -31.41
C TYR A 133 67.26 -22.58 -30.64
N ALA A 134 66.17 -22.10 -31.24
CA ALA A 134 65.27 -21.17 -30.57
C ALA A 134 63.90 -21.81 -30.38
N LEU A 135 63.47 -21.91 -29.17
CA LEU A 135 62.11 -22.36 -28.80
C LEU A 135 61.14 -21.20 -28.80
N SER A 136 60.08 -21.33 -29.62
CA SER A 136 59.07 -20.30 -29.78
C SER A 136 57.64 -20.89 -29.62
N LEU A 137 56.79 -20.21 -28.88
CA LEU A 137 55.38 -20.53 -28.75
C LEU A 137 54.55 -19.51 -29.55
N LEU A 138 53.86 -19.99 -30.59
CA LEU A 138 52.91 -19.21 -31.33
C LEU A 138 51.53 -19.44 -30.78
N ARG A 139 50.95 -18.42 -30.24
CA ARG A 139 49.59 -18.45 -29.71
C ARG A 139 48.59 -18.09 -30.78
N LEU A 140 47.67 -19.02 -31.12
CA LEU A 140 46.58 -18.74 -32.03
C LEU A 140 45.46 -17.99 -31.29
N ARG A 141 45.11 -16.79 -31.75
CA ARG A 141 44.07 -15.94 -31.18
C ARG A 141 42.71 -16.64 -31.24
N ARG A 142 42.13 -16.97 -30.12
CA ARG A 142 40.77 -17.51 -30.03
C ARG A 142 39.74 -16.38 -30.07
N GLY A 143 38.98 -16.25 -31.18
CA GLY A 143 37.67 -15.62 -31.29
C GLY A 143 37.51 -14.14 -30.88
N PRO A 144 36.29 -13.61 -30.96
CA PRO A 144 36.00 -12.18 -30.74
C PRO A 144 36.18 -11.69 -29.29
N LEU A 145 36.41 -12.56 -28.31
CA LEU A 145 36.73 -12.21 -26.93
C LEU A 145 38.17 -11.66 -26.72
N GLY A 146 39.00 -11.68 -27.77
CA GLY A 146 40.37 -11.12 -27.73
C GLY A 146 40.44 -9.58 -27.70
N ILE A 147 39.33 -8.88 -27.74
CA ILE A 147 39.27 -7.41 -27.66
C ILE A 147 39.67 -6.90 -26.27
N PHE A 148 39.62 -7.76 -25.23
CA PHE A 148 39.89 -7.41 -23.84
C PHE A 148 41.38 -7.57 -23.43
N SER A 149 42.31 -7.72 -24.37
CA SER A 149 43.72 -7.99 -24.08
C SER A 149 44.65 -6.76 -24.13
N SER A 150 44.15 -5.59 -24.49
CA SER A 150 44.94 -4.35 -24.44
C SER A 150 44.82 -3.67 -23.09
N THR A 151 45.91 -3.14 -22.57
CA THR A 151 46.00 -2.42 -21.28
C THR A 151 45.06 -1.21 -21.19
N GLU A 152 44.58 -0.69 -22.30
CA GLU A 152 43.68 0.48 -22.39
C GLU A 152 42.19 0.10 -22.25
N THR A 153 41.83 -1.13 -22.64
CA THR A 153 40.42 -1.57 -22.62
C THR A 153 39.80 -1.63 -21.22
N PRO A 154 40.49 -2.08 -20.14
CA PRO A 154 39.89 -2.10 -18.79
C PRO A 154 39.58 -0.71 -18.26
N ILE A 155 40.34 0.31 -18.62
CA ILE A 155 40.10 1.69 -18.18
C ILE A 155 38.88 2.25 -18.86
N ILE A 156 38.72 2.08 -20.18
CA ILE A 156 37.56 2.53 -20.93
C ILE A 156 36.27 1.83 -20.45
N THR A 157 36.34 0.52 -20.24
CA THR A 157 35.18 -0.23 -19.71
C THR A 157 34.82 0.19 -18.29
N ALA A 158 35.80 0.46 -17.42
CA ALA A 158 35.56 0.96 -16.06
C ALA A 158 34.87 2.34 -16.07
N ILE A 159 35.34 3.26 -16.89
CA ILE A 159 34.72 4.60 -17.05
C ILE A 159 33.30 4.49 -17.61
N ALA A 160 33.08 3.69 -18.65
CA ALA A 160 31.75 3.48 -19.23
C ALA A 160 30.78 2.88 -18.20
N THR A 161 31.21 1.86 -17.44
CA THR A 161 30.42 1.23 -16.40
C THR A 161 30.10 2.22 -15.27
N LEU A 162 31.05 3.03 -14.83
CA LEU A 162 30.83 4.05 -13.81
C LEU A 162 29.82 5.11 -14.28
N MET A 163 29.89 5.53 -15.54
CA MET A 163 28.97 6.51 -16.11
C MET A 163 27.54 5.93 -16.16
N VAL A 164 27.37 4.74 -16.72
CA VAL A 164 26.06 4.06 -16.79
C VAL A 164 25.49 3.85 -15.41
N SER A 165 26.31 3.37 -14.48
CA SER A 165 25.96 3.18 -13.09
C SER A 165 25.46 4.46 -12.41
N THR A 166 26.15 5.57 -12.60
CA THR A 166 25.76 6.86 -12.03
C THR A 166 24.42 7.33 -12.59
N ILE A 167 24.18 7.15 -13.89
CA ILE A 167 22.91 7.50 -14.53
C ILE A 167 21.77 6.63 -13.97
N VAL A 168 21.98 5.33 -13.89
CA VAL A 168 20.96 4.38 -13.35
C VAL A 168 20.64 4.71 -11.89
N CYS A 169 21.66 4.94 -11.05
CA CYS A 169 21.46 5.32 -9.66
C CYS A 169 20.71 6.64 -9.50
N PHE A 170 21.02 7.63 -10.36
CA PHE A 170 20.31 8.90 -10.38
C PHE A 170 18.84 8.75 -10.75
N LEU A 171 18.55 7.99 -11.82
CA LEU A 171 17.18 7.72 -12.25
C LEU A 171 16.38 6.95 -11.21
N LEU A 172 17.00 5.92 -10.61
CA LEU A 172 16.37 5.11 -9.56
C LEU A 172 16.08 5.94 -8.30
N ALA A 173 17.05 6.75 -7.86
CA ALA A 173 16.87 7.63 -6.72
C ALA A 173 15.72 8.63 -6.94
N ARG A 174 15.61 9.19 -8.14
CA ARG A 174 14.51 10.07 -8.52
C ARG A 174 13.19 9.32 -8.59
N TYR A 175 13.18 8.14 -9.21
CA TYR A 175 11.99 7.30 -9.36
C TYR A 175 11.35 6.92 -8.02
N LEU A 176 12.15 6.65 -6.98
CA LEU A 176 11.68 6.30 -5.64
C LEU A 176 11.41 7.52 -4.74
N SER A 177 12.26 8.56 -4.83
CA SER A 177 12.20 9.68 -3.89
C SER A 177 11.08 10.67 -4.19
N ASP A 178 10.75 10.89 -5.45
CA ASP A 178 9.75 11.90 -5.84
C ASP A 178 8.34 11.55 -5.35
N PRO A 179 7.81 10.31 -5.49
CA PRO A 179 6.50 9.94 -4.93
C PRO A 179 6.45 10.06 -3.41
N ILE A 180 7.51 9.65 -2.71
CA ILE A 180 7.58 9.75 -1.25
C ILE A 180 7.53 11.21 -0.79
N ARG A 181 8.13 12.13 -1.57
CA ARG A 181 8.03 13.57 -1.29
C ARG A 181 6.61 14.10 -1.45
N HIS A 182 5.90 13.67 -2.48
CA HIS A 182 4.50 14.06 -2.71
C HIS A 182 3.61 13.54 -1.57
N LEU A 183 3.74 12.27 -1.18
CA LEU A 183 3.04 11.70 -0.02
C LEU A 183 3.32 12.49 1.26
N ARG A 184 4.58 12.80 1.54
CA ARG A 184 4.96 13.58 2.72
C ARG A 184 4.41 15.03 2.67
N ALA A 185 4.38 15.64 1.50
CA ALA A 185 3.79 16.97 1.35
C ALA A 185 2.29 16.92 1.58
N ALA A 186 1.58 15.96 1.00
CA ALA A 186 0.16 15.75 1.18
C ALA A 186 -0.21 15.47 2.65
N THR A 187 0.55 14.63 3.35
CA THR A 187 0.35 14.38 4.79
C THR A 187 0.44 15.68 5.60
N ARG A 188 1.35 16.59 5.24
CA ARG A 188 1.46 17.88 5.91
C ARG A 188 0.31 18.82 5.56
N SER A 189 -0.16 18.80 4.32
CA SER A 189 -1.35 19.57 3.91
C SER A 189 -2.59 19.10 4.67
N ILE A 190 -2.80 17.78 4.79
CA ILE A 190 -3.89 17.22 5.60
C ILE A 190 -3.76 17.64 7.07
N ALA A 191 -2.56 17.56 7.66
CA ALA A 191 -2.32 17.99 9.03
C ALA A 191 -2.55 19.51 9.23
N ALA A 192 -2.44 20.30 8.17
CA ALA A 192 -2.76 21.73 8.17
C ALA A 192 -4.24 22.03 7.88
N GLY A 193 -5.07 20.99 7.66
CA GLY A 193 -6.50 21.12 7.42
C GLY A 193 -6.92 21.10 5.94
N ASP A 194 -5.98 21.02 5.00
CA ASP A 194 -6.30 20.89 3.57
C ASP A 194 -6.53 19.43 3.19
N LEU A 195 -7.78 19.00 3.24
CA LEU A 195 -8.22 17.63 2.91
C LEU A 195 -8.52 17.45 1.40
N GLY A 196 -8.39 18.52 0.61
CA GLY A 196 -8.62 18.48 -0.84
C GLY A 196 -7.48 17.89 -1.65
N VAL A 197 -6.31 17.69 -1.05
CA VAL A 197 -5.11 17.18 -1.72
C VAL A 197 -5.32 15.75 -2.20
N ARG A 198 -4.95 15.48 -3.48
CA ARG A 198 -4.97 14.15 -4.08
C ARG A 198 -3.56 13.79 -4.54
N VAL A 199 -3.01 12.72 -3.97
CA VAL A 199 -1.65 12.27 -4.27
C VAL A 199 -1.61 11.44 -5.55
N SER A 200 -2.65 10.66 -5.84
CA SER A 200 -2.73 9.83 -7.03
C SER A 200 -2.56 10.64 -8.32
N SER A 201 -3.11 11.85 -8.39
CA SER A 201 -2.96 12.74 -9.53
C SER A 201 -1.53 13.28 -9.72
N LEU A 202 -0.74 13.38 -8.64
CA LEU A 202 0.63 13.90 -8.65
C LEU A 202 1.67 12.83 -9.01
N ILE A 203 1.35 11.55 -8.77
CA ILE A 203 2.28 10.41 -9.03
C ILE A 203 2.20 9.93 -10.48
N GLY A 204 1.15 10.33 -11.22
CA GLY A 204 0.97 9.99 -12.65
C GLY A 204 0.49 8.55 -12.88
N ALA A 205 0.60 8.06 -14.12
CA ALA A 205 0.06 6.78 -14.56
C ALA A 205 0.95 5.56 -14.16
N ARG A 206 1.39 5.50 -12.89
CA ARG A 206 2.14 4.34 -12.36
C ARG A 206 1.18 3.19 -12.05
N ARG A 207 1.72 1.96 -12.03
CA ARG A 207 0.98 0.72 -11.71
C ARG A 207 1.73 -0.15 -10.70
N ASP A 208 2.50 0.49 -9.81
CA ASP A 208 3.29 -0.15 -8.78
C ASP A 208 2.68 0.06 -7.37
N GLU A 209 3.32 -0.48 -6.34
CA GLU A 209 2.90 -0.40 -4.95
C GLU A 209 2.79 1.05 -4.44
N LEU A 210 3.59 1.96 -5.00
CA LEU A 210 3.50 3.38 -4.66
C LEU A 210 2.23 4.05 -5.22
N ALA A 211 1.75 3.58 -6.38
CA ALA A 211 0.46 4.03 -6.92
C ALA A 211 -0.70 3.53 -6.06
N MET A 212 -0.66 2.27 -5.60
CA MET A 212 -1.66 1.72 -4.67
C MET A 212 -1.67 2.49 -3.36
N LEU A 213 -0.49 2.75 -2.77
CA LEU A 213 -0.37 3.55 -1.55
C LEU A 213 -0.93 4.97 -1.71
N ALA A 214 -0.77 5.59 -2.88
CA ALA A 214 -1.35 6.90 -3.15
C ALA A 214 -2.88 6.87 -3.23
N LEU A 215 -3.47 5.81 -3.80
CA LEU A 215 -4.92 5.60 -3.82
C LEU A 215 -5.47 5.37 -2.41
N ASP A 216 -4.81 4.55 -1.61
CA ASP A 216 -5.19 4.30 -0.21
C ASP A 216 -5.13 5.58 0.62
N PHE A 217 -4.11 6.41 0.38
CA PHE A 217 -3.98 7.71 1.01
C PHE A 217 -5.12 8.66 0.62
N ASP A 218 -5.47 8.72 -0.67
CA ASP A 218 -6.57 9.55 -1.15
C ASP A 218 -7.93 9.08 -0.59
N LEU A 219 -8.14 7.77 -0.47
CA LEU A 219 -9.32 7.19 0.17
C LEU A 219 -9.41 7.56 1.66
N MET A 220 -8.28 7.48 2.37
CA MET A 220 -8.20 7.91 3.78
C MET A 220 -8.53 9.40 3.93
N ALA A 221 -7.97 10.26 3.07
CA ALA A 221 -8.22 11.69 3.08
C ALA A 221 -9.71 12.02 2.82
N GLU A 222 -10.34 11.28 1.88
CA GLU A 222 -11.77 11.41 1.59
C GLU A 222 -12.65 11.02 2.77
N ARG A 223 -12.34 9.90 3.42
CA ARG A 223 -13.06 9.45 4.63
C ARG A 223 -12.94 10.46 5.76
N LEU A 224 -11.72 10.97 5.99
CA LEU A 224 -11.47 11.99 7.02
C LEU A 224 -12.25 13.27 6.73
N ARG A 225 -12.30 13.70 5.47
CA ARG A 225 -13.09 14.85 5.04
C ARG A 225 -14.57 14.63 5.32
N GLY A 226 -15.14 13.50 4.90
CA GLY A 226 -16.54 13.18 5.14
C GLY A 226 -16.88 13.16 6.63
N LEU A 227 -16.02 12.61 7.48
CA LEU A 227 -16.21 12.60 8.94
C LEU A 227 -16.21 14.01 9.52
N LEU A 228 -15.28 14.89 9.08
CA LEU A 228 -15.22 16.27 9.58
C LEU A 228 -16.39 17.10 9.10
N GLU A 229 -16.82 16.95 7.85
CA GLU A 229 -18.00 17.64 7.30
C GLU A 229 -19.26 17.23 8.07
N SER A 230 -19.49 15.92 8.28
CA SER A 230 -20.62 15.41 9.06
C SER A 230 -20.59 15.91 10.52
N HIS A 231 -19.40 15.93 11.14
CA HIS A 231 -19.27 16.44 12.52
C HIS A 231 -19.55 17.97 12.62
N GLN A 232 -19.12 18.74 11.63
CA GLN A 232 -19.42 20.18 11.57
C GLN A 232 -20.89 20.45 11.34
N GLU A 233 -21.57 19.66 10.50
CA GLU A 233 -23.01 19.75 10.25
C GLU A 233 -23.77 19.42 11.54
N LEU A 234 -23.42 18.33 12.23
CA LEU A 234 -23.98 17.99 13.53
C LEU A 234 -23.86 19.13 14.54
N LEU A 235 -22.68 19.74 14.71
CA LEU A 235 -22.48 20.85 15.64
C LEU A 235 -23.31 22.10 15.27
N ARG A 236 -23.48 22.34 13.97
CA ARG A 236 -24.33 23.44 13.49
C ARG A 236 -25.79 23.21 13.86
N ASP A 237 -26.29 21.99 13.60
CA ASP A 237 -27.68 21.64 13.86
C ASP A 237 -27.98 21.62 15.36
N VAL A 238 -27.10 21.07 16.19
CA VAL A 238 -27.18 21.14 17.65
C VAL A 238 -27.29 22.62 18.11
N SER A 239 -26.42 23.50 17.56
CA SER A 239 -26.45 24.92 17.93
C SER A 239 -27.75 25.62 17.56
N HIS A 240 -28.35 25.24 16.43
CA HIS A 240 -29.63 25.77 16.00
C HIS A 240 -30.78 25.27 16.88
N GLU A 241 -30.81 23.98 17.18
CA GLU A 241 -31.88 23.37 17.97
C GLU A 241 -31.81 23.73 19.45
N LEU A 242 -30.64 24.01 20.01
CA LEU A 242 -30.50 24.56 21.38
C LEU A 242 -30.91 26.03 21.49
N ARG A 243 -30.70 26.85 20.43
CA ARG A 243 -31.00 28.27 20.47
C ARG A 243 -32.49 28.55 20.61
N SER A 244 -33.34 27.76 19.98
CA SER A 244 -34.79 27.95 19.97
C SER A 244 -35.42 27.81 21.39
N PRO A 245 -35.22 26.70 22.13
CA PRO A 245 -35.76 26.57 23.47
C PRO A 245 -35.14 27.58 24.46
N LEU A 246 -33.85 27.90 24.33
CA LEU A 246 -33.20 28.92 25.11
C LEU A 246 -33.85 30.32 24.91
N ALA A 247 -34.19 30.68 23.67
CA ALA A 247 -34.91 31.92 23.40
C ALA A 247 -36.31 31.93 24.04
N ARG A 248 -37.04 30.80 23.99
CA ARG A 248 -38.35 30.67 24.64
C ARG A 248 -38.24 30.76 26.16
N LEU A 249 -37.24 30.13 26.77
CA LEU A 249 -36.92 30.27 28.20
C LEU A 249 -36.66 31.72 28.59
N GLN A 250 -35.86 32.46 27.82
CA GLN A 250 -35.59 33.89 28.06
C GLN A 250 -36.85 34.73 27.97
N ILE A 251 -37.74 34.44 27.02
CA ILE A 251 -39.03 35.13 26.88
C ILE A 251 -39.93 34.84 28.10
N ALA A 252 -40.09 33.58 28.50
CA ALA A 252 -40.91 33.20 29.65
C ALA A 252 -40.37 33.85 30.95
N LEU A 253 -39.05 33.85 31.16
CA LEU A 253 -38.42 34.50 32.28
C LEU A 253 -38.65 36.05 32.25
N GLY A 254 -38.59 36.66 31.05
CA GLY A 254 -38.86 38.08 30.85
C GLY A 254 -40.33 38.44 31.12
N LEU A 255 -41.25 37.55 30.76
CA LEU A 255 -42.68 37.69 31.04
C LEU A 255 -42.98 37.53 32.53
N ALA A 256 -42.39 36.54 33.19
CA ALA A 256 -42.53 36.31 34.63
C ALA A 256 -42.06 37.50 35.48
N ARG A 257 -41.17 38.34 35.00
CA ARG A 257 -40.67 39.56 35.68
C ARG A 257 -41.62 40.78 35.57
N ARG A 258 -42.69 40.69 34.76
CA ARG A 258 -43.60 41.84 34.61
C ARG A 258 -44.59 41.93 35.78
N PRO A 259 -44.96 43.17 36.16
CA PRO A 259 -46.07 43.37 37.11
C PRO A 259 -47.37 42.75 36.54
N ASN A 260 -48.03 41.94 37.33
CA ASN A 260 -49.25 41.18 36.95
C ASN A 260 -49.01 39.99 35.97
N ALA A 261 -47.80 39.43 35.93
CA ALA A 261 -47.57 38.18 35.19
C ALA A 261 -48.35 37.01 35.84
N ASN A 262 -48.82 36.09 35.05
CA ASN A 262 -49.26 34.79 35.54
C ASN A 262 -48.06 33.89 35.78
N LEU A 263 -47.50 34.01 37.01
CA LEU A 263 -46.27 33.35 37.40
C LEU A 263 -46.33 31.81 37.23
N GLU A 264 -47.44 31.20 37.55
CA GLU A 264 -47.66 29.75 37.43
C GLU A 264 -47.50 29.29 35.99
N GLN A 265 -48.21 29.99 35.08
CA GLN A 265 -48.12 29.67 33.62
C GLN A 265 -46.70 29.85 33.04
N GLU A 266 -45.99 30.91 33.48
CA GLU A 266 -44.62 31.14 32.99
C GLU A 266 -43.63 30.17 33.62
N PHE A 267 -43.82 29.73 34.85
CA PHE A 267 -43.00 28.67 35.45
C PHE A 267 -43.26 27.31 34.79
N ASP A 268 -44.49 26.97 34.49
CA ASP A 268 -44.83 25.75 33.72
C ASP A 268 -44.14 25.73 32.36
N ARG A 269 -44.10 26.89 31.67
CA ARG A 269 -43.38 27.03 30.39
C ARG A 269 -41.87 26.84 30.56
N ILE A 270 -41.29 27.41 31.61
CA ILE A 270 -39.87 27.27 31.91
C ILE A 270 -39.54 25.82 32.20
N GLU A 271 -40.34 25.14 33.01
CA GLU A 271 -40.15 23.71 33.31
C GLU A 271 -40.26 22.85 32.07
N GLN A 272 -41.28 23.10 31.24
CA GLN A 272 -41.45 22.40 29.95
C GLN A 272 -40.25 22.57 28.99
N GLU A 273 -39.76 23.80 28.81
CA GLU A 273 -38.64 24.07 27.93
C GLU A 273 -37.32 23.52 28.48
N THR A 274 -37.18 23.50 29.82
CA THR A 274 -36.02 22.89 30.50
C THR A 274 -36.02 21.36 30.31
N GLY A 275 -37.18 20.71 30.46
CA GLY A 275 -37.34 19.27 30.20
C GLY A 275 -37.02 18.91 28.74
N ARG A 276 -37.49 19.76 27.77
CA ARG A 276 -37.14 19.58 26.35
C ARG A 276 -35.65 19.70 26.07
N LEU A 277 -34.95 20.62 26.74
CA LEU A 277 -33.49 20.77 26.60
C LEU A 277 -32.75 19.55 27.15
N ASP A 278 -33.18 19.02 28.31
CA ASP A 278 -32.57 17.82 28.90
C ASP A 278 -32.76 16.59 28.00
N GLU A 279 -33.97 16.42 27.43
CA GLU A 279 -34.26 15.36 26.44
C GLU A 279 -33.35 15.48 25.20
N LEU A 280 -33.22 16.69 24.61
CA LEU A 280 -32.35 16.95 23.46
C LEU A 280 -30.88 16.61 23.76
N ILE A 281 -30.38 17.06 24.92
CA ILE A 281 -29.00 16.77 25.34
C ILE A 281 -28.81 15.25 25.50
N GLY A 282 -29.78 14.56 26.10
CA GLY A 282 -29.75 13.10 26.27
C GLY A 282 -29.74 12.34 24.93
N GLU A 283 -30.49 12.80 23.93
CA GLU A 283 -30.51 12.24 22.57
C GLU A 283 -29.17 12.48 21.85
N ILE A 284 -28.59 13.69 21.95
CA ILE A 284 -27.28 14.01 21.34
C ILE A 284 -26.16 13.17 21.97
N LEU A 285 -26.11 13.06 23.31
CA LEU A 285 -25.12 12.25 23.99
C LEU A 285 -25.23 10.77 23.62
N SER A 286 -26.46 10.27 23.44
CA SER A 286 -26.72 8.90 23.00
C SER A 286 -26.21 8.69 21.57
N LEU A 287 -26.52 9.59 20.65
CA LEU A 287 -26.05 9.50 19.28
C LEU A 287 -24.49 9.54 19.23
N SER A 288 -23.88 10.44 20.00
CA SER A 288 -22.41 10.55 20.08
C SER A 288 -21.75 9.27 20.60
N ARG A 289 -22.36 8.60 21.60
CA ARG A 289 -21.85 7.32 22.11
C ARG A 289 -21.97 6.17 21.11
N LEU A 290 -23.05 6.16 20.34
CA LEU A 290 -23.27 5.15 19.29
C LEU A 290 -22.33 5.35 18.09
N ASP A 291 -21.80 6.55 17.88
CA ASP A 291 -20.83 6.87 16.83
C ASP A 291 -19.38 6.57 17.23
N ASP A 292 -19.12 6.28 18.50
CA ASP A 292 -17.77 5.93 18.98
C ASP A 292 -17.35 4.52 18.51
N PRO A 293 -16.31 4.37 17.69
CA PRO A 293 -15.78 3.07 17.26
C PRO A 293 -15.31 2.18 18.43
N ALA A 294 -15.03 2.77 19.59
CA ALA A 294 -14.64 2.05 20.81
C ALA A 294 -15.83 1.52 21.59
N HIS A 295 -17.07 1.87 21.18
CA HIS A 295 -18.28 1.37 21.84
C HIS A 295 -18.41 -0.13 21.66
N THR A 296 -18.30 -0.87 22.75
CA THR A 296 -18.44 -2.32 22.75
C THR A 296 -19.88 -2.69 23.10
N LEU A 297 -20.60 -3.31 22.17
CA LEU A 297 -21.91 -3.85 22.42
C LEU A 297 -21.86 -4.93 23.50
N ILE A 298 -22.69 -4.81 24.48
CA ILE A 298 -22.98 -5.91 25.45
C ILE A 298 -24.01 -6.80 24.77
N ALA A 299 -23.53 -7.70 23.90
CA ALA A 299 -24.41 -8.61 23.18
C ALA A 299 -24.84 -9.76 24.07
N GLU A 300 -26.13 -9.84 24.35
CA GLU A 300 -26.78 -10.92 25.06
C GLU A 300 -28.02 -11.39 24.29
N PRO A 301 -28.53 -12.62 24.57
CA PRO A 301 -29.80 -13.05 23.99
C PRO A 301 -30.96 -12.21 24.53
N VAL A 302 -31.58 -11.41 23.69
CA VAL A 302 -32.73 -10.56 24.05
C VAL A 302 -34.02 -11.22 23.58
N ASN A 303 -34.91 -11.50 24.51
CA ASN A 303 -36.27 -11.94 24.20
C ASN A 303 -37.11 -10.74 23.71
N LEU A 304 -37.47 -10.75 22.41
CA LEU A 304 -38.24 -9.66 21.81
C LEU A 304 -39.70 -9.60 22.34
N GLU A 305 -40.29 -10.72 22.68
CA GLU A 305 -41.66 -10.75 23.24
C GLU A 305 -41.75 -9.90 24.51
N GLU A 306 -40.88 -10.18 25.50
CA GLU A 306 -40.80 -9.39 26.74
C GLU A 306 -40.49 -7.93 26.52
N LEU A 307 -39.59 -7.65 25.59
CA LEU A 307 -39.17 -6.27 25.27
C LEU A 307 -40.32 -5.49 24.64
N LEU A 308 -41.04 -6.10 23.69
CA LEU A 308 -42.17 -5.45 23.03
C LEU A 308 -43.39 -5.29 23.94
N GLU A 309 -43.65 -6.22 24.88
CA GLU A 309 -44.69 -6.06 25.90
C GLU A 309 -44.39 -4.87 26.83
N THR A 310 -43.14 -4.72 27.27
CA THR A 310 -42.73 -3.59 28.09
C THR A 310 -42.92 -2.24 27.33
N LEU A 311 -42.57 -2.21 26.05
CA LEU A 311 -42.78 -1.07 25.18
C LEU A 311 -44.26 -0.75 24.97
N LEU A 312 -45.09 -1.77 24.84
CA LEU A 312 -46.53 -1.61 24.70
C LEU A 312 -47.16 -0.92 25.92
N ASP A 313 -46.75 -1.33 27.14
CA ASP A 313 -47.25 -0.73 28.36
C ASP A 313 -46.90 0.75 28.49
N ASN A 314 -45.64 1.11 28.13
CA ASN A 314 -45.19 2.50 28.09
C ASN A 314 -45.98 3.34 27.03
N ALA A 315 -46.10 2.78 25.82
CA ALA A 315 -46.77 3.46 24.74
C ALA A 315 -48.26 3.69 25.03
N ARG A 316 -48.95 2.80 25.71
CA ARG A 316 -50.37 2.95 26.11
C ARG A 316 -50.59 4.20 26.97
N VAL A 317 -49.67 4.46 27.91
CA VAL A 317 -49.76 5.66 28.77
C VAL A 317 -49.68 6.94 27.93
N GLU A 318 -48.76 6.97 26.93
CA GLU A 318 -48.61 8.14 26.05
C GLU A 318 -49.75 8.26 25.04
N ALA A 319 -50.34 7.15 24.61
CA ALA A 319 -51.40 7.09 23.61
C ALA A 319 -52.82 7.41 24.19
N GLU A 320 -53.03 7.15 25.50
CA GLU A 320 -54.30 7.29 26.19
C GLU A 320 -54.96 8.70 26.02
N PRO A 321 -54.26 9.86 26.20
CA PRO A 321 -54.83 11.18 26.07
C PRO A 321 -55.40 11.48 24.65
N ARG A 322 -54.88 10.72 23.65
CA ARG A 322 -55.26 10.90 22.26
C ARG A 322 -56.23 9.78 21.75
N ALA A 323 -56.68 8.88 22.64
CA ALA A 323 -57.49 7.73 22.31
C ALA A 323 -56.87 6.83 21.21
N ILE A 324 -55.54 6.78 21.10
CA ILE A 324 -54.83 5.94 20.16
C ILE A 324 -54.70 4.52 20.74
N SER A 325 -55.06 3.49 19.93
CA SER A 325 -54.95 2.10 20.30
C SER A 325 -53.60 1.54 19.80
N VAL A 326 -52.77 1.06 20.71
CA VAL A 326 -51.52 0.36 20.30
C VAL A 326 -51.76 -1.15 20.38
N GLN A 327 -51.52 -1.82 19.25
CA GLN A 327 -51.70 -3.27 19.11
C GLN A 327 -50.34 -3.95 18.86
N ILE A 328 -50.16 -5.11 19.47
CA ILE A 328 -48.96 -5.93 19.29
C ILE A 328 -49.30 -7.23 18.59
N ASN A 329 -48.50 -7.61 17.63
CA ASN A 329 -48.51 -8.91 16.98
C ASN A 329 -47.07 -9.49 16.93
N ALA A 330 -46.69 -10.24 17.94
CA ALA A 330 -45.41 -10.87 18.01
C ALA A 330 -45.55 -12.36 18.27
N PRO A 331 -44.95 -13.25 17.49
CA PRO A 331 -44.93 -14.66 17.76
C PRO A 331 -44.08 -14.92 19.04
N ALA A 332 -44.50 -15.90 19.85
CA ALA A 332 -43.73 -16.35 20.99
C ALA A 332 -42.33 -16.82 20.60
N ALA A 333 -41.36 -16.58 21.49
CA ALA A 333 -39.99 -17.09 21.39
C ALA A 333 -39.11 -16.54 20.26
N LEU A 334 -39.24 -15.25 19.89
CA LEU A 334 -38.26 -14.57 19.05
C LEU A 334 -37.16 -14.00 19.94
N SER A 335 -35.90 -14.34 19.61
CA SER A 335 -34.73 -13.77 20.28
C SER A 335 -33.72 -13.23 19.25
N VAL A 336 -33.06 -12.13 19.58
CA VAL A 336 -31.96 -11.52 18.84
C VAL A 336 -30.75 -11.40 19.77
N GLU A 337 -29.55 -11.39 19.19
CA GLU A 337 -28.35 -11.11 19.94
C GLU A 337 -28.09 -9.61 19.95
N GLY A 338 -28.00 -8.97 21.11
CA GLY A 338 -27.80 -7.54 21.16
C GLY A 338 -27.87 -6.95 22.57
N ASP A 339 -27.71 -5.65 22.63
CA ASP A 339 -27.87 -4.85 23.85
C ASP A 339 -29.36 -4.51 24.05
N ARG A 340 -29.93 -5.05 25.11
CA ARG A 340 -31.35 -4.93 25.45
C ARG A 340 -31.80 -3.44 25.58
N GLU A 341 -30.97 -2.60 26.20
CA GLU A 341 -31.29 -1.20 26.45
C GLU A 341 -31.28 -0.39 25.13
N LEU A 342 -30.30 -0.63 24.29
CA LEU A 342 -30.21 0.01 22.97
C LEU A 342 -31.37 -0.41 22.05
N LEU A 343 -31.67 -1.71 21.99
CA LEU A 343 -32.79 -2.22 21.21
C LEU A 343 -34.15 -1.67 21.71
N PHE A 344 -34.36 -1.67 23.04
CA PHE A 344 -35.52 -1.04 23.64
C PHE A 344 -35.69 0.39 23.18
N ARG A 345 -34.65 1.21 23.32
CA ARG A 345 -34.63 2.62 22.94
C ARG A 345 -34.86 2.86 21.44
N ALA A 346 -34.30 2.00 20.60
CA ALA A 346 -34.47 2.09 19.16
C ALA A 346 -35.93 1.85 18.74
N ILE A 347 -36.58 0.83 19.31
CA ILE A 347 -37.97 0.51 18.99
C ILE A 347 -38.92 1.54 19.63
N GLU A 348 -38.64 1.97 20.88
CA GLU A 348 -39.37 3.04 21.54
C GLU A 348 -39.42 4.33 20.73
N ASN A 349 -38.30 4.76 20.15
CA ASN A 349 -38.23 5.94 19.30
C ASN A 349 -39.16 5.85 18.09
N VAL A 350 -39.24 4.68 17.45
CA VAL A 350 -40.16 4.46 16.31
C VAL A 350 -41.58 4.46 16.77
N LEU A 351 -41.89 3.78 17.89
CA LEU A 351 -43.23 3.66 18.44
C LEU A 351 -43.75 5.01 18.91
N ARG A 352 -42.94 5.79 19.61
CA ARG A 352 -43.25 7.16 20.02
C ARG A 352 -43.57 8.06 18.83
N ASN A 353 -42.78 7.98 17.77
CA ASN A 353 -43.07 8.69 16.53
C ASN A 353 -44.41 8.26 15.92
N ALA A 354 -44.71 6.98 15.86
CA ALA A 354 -45.98 6.45 15.34
C ALA A 354 -47.19 6.96 16.12
N VAL A 355 -47.14 6.91 17.45
CA VAL A 355 -48.18 7.46 18.33
C VAL A 355 -48.35 8.97 18.11
N ARG A 356 -47.26 9.69 18.00
CA ARG A 356 -47.23 11.14 17.87
C ARG A 356 -47.83 11.64 16.58
N PHE A 357 -47.55 11.00 15.41
CA PHE A 357 -48.00 11.44 14.10
C PHE A 357 -49.33 10.81 13.68
N SER A 358 -49.82 9.84 14.45
CA SER A 358 -51.14 9.26 14.23
C SER A 358 -52.26 10.27 14.59
N PRO A 359 -53.37 10.28 13.85
CA PRO A 359 -54.57 11.04 14.23
C PRO A 359 -55.19 10.47 15.51
N ASN A 360 -55.97 11.30 16.22
CA ASN A 360 -56.68 10.85 17.43
C ASN A 360 -57.65 9.71 17.07
N GLY A 361 -57.69 8.68 17.89
CA GLY A 361 -58.50 7.48 17.70
C GLY A 361 -57.98 6.47 16.70
N ALA A 362 -56.77 6.69 16.14
CA ALA A 362 -56.14 5.75 15.22
C ALA A 362 -55.57 4.50 15.93
N VAL A 363 -55.14 3.55 15.14
CA VAL A 363 -54.45 2.35 15.59
C VAL A 363 -52.98 2.43 15.20
N VAL A 364 -52.05 2.12 16.11
CA VAL A 364 -50.63 1.91 15.83
C VAL A 364 -50.36 0.41 16.02
N GLU A 365 -49.77 -0.19 15.00
CA GLU A 365 -49.46 -1.60 14.98
C GLU A 365 -47.94 -1.82 15.24
N LEU A 366 -47.62 -2.67 16.21
CA LEU A 366 -46.24 -3.13 16.48
C LEU A 366 -46.21 -4.62 16.18
N ALA A 367 -45.43 -5.05 15.21
CA ALA A 367 -45.32 -6.46 14.85
C ALA A 367 -43.85 -6.91 14.84
N ALA A 368 -43.64 -8.17 15.21
CA ALA A 368 -42.33 -8.81 14.99
C ALA A 368 -42.55 -10.08 14.17
N GLU A 369 -41.72 -10.27 13.14
CA GLU A 369 -41.85 -11.42 12.25
C GLU A 369 -40.48 -12.09 12.10
N ARG A 370 -40.47 -13.42 12.05
CA ARG A 370 -39.27 -14.20 11.78
C ARG A 370 -39.11 -14.37 10.29
N GLY A 371 -38.01 -13.81 9.72
CA GLY A 371 -37.55 -14.13 8.38
C GLY A 371 -36.63 -15.36 8.36
N ALA A 372 -35.96 -15.61 7.22
CA ALA A 372 -35.06 -16.74 7.07
C ALA A 372 -33.82 -16.61 7.96
N ASP A 373 -33.12 -15.45 7.92
CA ASP A 373 -31.87 -15.18 8.63
C ASP A 373 -31.95 -13.94 9.54
N GLN A 374 -33.13 -13.34 9.65
CA GLN A 374 -33.34 -12.09 10.37
C GLN A 374 -34.70 -12.05 11.06
N VAL A 375 -34.82 -11.20 12.06
CA VAL A 375 -36.10 -10.78 12.65
C VAL A 375 -36.41 -9.39 12.14
N VAL A 376 -37.65 -9.13 11.77
CA VAL A 376 -38.14 -7.81 11.35
C VAL A 376 -39.12 -7.31 12.39
N VAL A 377 -38.75 -6.23 13.07
CA VAL A 377 -39.67 -5.48 13.93
C VAL A 377 -40.27 -4.36 13.10
N ARG A 378 -41.62 -4.31 13.03
CA ARG A 378 -42.36 -3.39 12.19
C ARG A 378 -43.29 -2.53 13.05
N VAL A 379 -43.22 -1.23 12.85
CA VAL A 379 -44.17 -0.28 13.43
C VAL A 379 -44.92 0.40 12.29
N THR A 380 -46.26 0.37 12.32
CA THR A 380 -47.11 0.96 11.32
C THR A 380 -48.01 1.99 11.97
N ASP A 381 -48.05 3.19 11.43
CA ASP A 381 -48.93 4.27 11.81
C ASP A 381 -49.94 4.62 10.69
N HIS A 382 -50.93 5.42 11.02
CA HIS A 382 -51.94 5.94 10.12
C HIS A 382 -51.89 7.47 10.01
N GLY A 383 -50.67 8.02 10.13
CA GLY A 383 -50.39 9.44 10.03
C GLY A 383 -50.39 9.96 8.57
N PRO A 384 -49.88 11.16 8.34
CA PRO A 384 -49.81 11.78 7.01
C PRO A 384 -48.80 11.11 6.06
N GLY A 385 -47.99 10.18 6.54
CA GLY A 385 -46.88 9.62 5.79
C GLY A 385 -45.74 10.61 5.54
N VAL A 386 -44.76 10.22 4.73
CA VAL A 386 -43.57 10.98 4.42
C VAL A 386 -43.44 11.13 2.89
N PRO A 387 -43.06 12.30 2.36
CA PRO A 387 -42.80 12.45 0.93
C PRO A 387 -41.77 11.39 0.45
N PRO A 388 -41.99 10.74 -0.71
CA PRO A 388 -41.10 9.66 -1.19
C PRO A 388 -39.61 10.04 -1.25
N ALA A 389 -39.30 11.29 -1.62
CA ALA A 389 -37.91 11.81 -1.66
C ALA A 389 -37.28 11.96 -0.29
N SER A 390 -38.04 11.85 0.81
CA SER A 390 -37.58 12.04 2.18
C SER A 390 -37.53 10.72 2.96
N LEU A 391 -37.96 9.59 2.42
CA LEU A 391 -38.08 8.30 3.10
C LEU A 391 -36.70 7.77 3.58
N GLU A 392 -35.63 8.01 2.83
CA GLU A 392 -34.28 7.64 3.26
C GLU A 392 -33.71 8.66 4.25
N ARG A 393 -34.08 9.93 4.08
CA ARG A 393 -33.54 11.04 4.86
C ARG A 393 -34.11 11.15 6.26
N ILE A 394 -35.26 10.55 6.55
CA ILE A 394 -35.83 10.56 7.93
C ILE A 394 -34.95 9.89 8.98
N PHE A 395 -33.93 9.15 8.55
CA PHE A 395 -32.93 8.53 9.40
C PHE A 395 -31.65 9.38 9.55
N GLU A 396 -31.56 10.51 8.84
CA GLU A 396 -30.49 11.49 9.05
C GLU A 396 -30.74 12.28 10.35
N PRO A 397 -29.71 12.54 11.19
CA PRO A 397 -29.88 13.35 12.38
C PRO A 397 -30.45 14.74 12.06
N PHE A 398 -31.33 15.26 12.91
CA PHE A 398 -32.00 16.56 12.78
C PHE A 398 -32.86 16.75 11.53
N PHE A 399 -33.05 15.71 10.74
CA PHE A 399 -33.94 15.81 9.59
C PHE A 399 -35.41 15.72 10.02
N CYS A 400 -36.18 16.75 9.64
CA CYS A 400 -37.62 16.80 9.85
C CYS A 400 -38.32 17.19 8.54
N VAL A 401 -39.42 16.51 8.21
CA VAL A 401 -40.29 16.94 7.11
C VAL A 401 -40.95 18.29 7.44
N ALA A 402 -40.93 19.22 6.51
CA ALA A 402 -41.34 20.63 6.75
C ALA A 402 -42.70 20.83 7.45
N ARG A 403 -43.65 19.89 7.24
CA ARG A 403 -44.95 19.89 7.91
C ARG A 403 -44.92 19.50 9.38
N ALA A 404 -43.84 18.77 9.79
CA ALA A 404 -43.65 18.36 11.16
C ALA A 404 -42.93 19.41 12.04
N ARG A 405 -42.49 20.52 11.44
CA ARG A 405 -41.89 21.67 12.14
C ARG A 405 -42.92 22.59 12.80
N ASP A 406 -44.22 22.32 12.63
CA ASP A 406 -45.26 23.07 13.33
C ASP A 406 -45.15 22.83 14.85
N ARG A 407 -45.08 23.93 15.58
CA ARG A 407 -44.43 24.20 16.86
C ARG A 407 -44.92 23.42 18.09
N ASP A 408 -45.93 22.62 18.01
CA ASP A 408 -46.51 21.85 19.15
C ASP A 408 -46.16 20.34 19.15
N SER A 409 -45.59 19.88 18.08
CA SER A 409 -45.29 18.44 17.92
C SER A 409 -43.82 18.06 18.17
N GLY A 410 -43.16 18.72 19.06
CA GLY A 410 -41.85 18.56 19.72
C GLY A 410 -40.98 17.31 19.45
N GLY A 411 -40.19 17.19 18.38
CA GLY A 411 -39.11 16.22 18.21
C GLY A 411 -38.01 16.81 17.36
N TYR A 412 -36.79 16.51 17.75
CA TYR A 412 -35.58 17.11 17.18
C TYR A 412 -35.07 16.39 15.94
N GLY A 413 -35.76 15.32 15.49
CA GLY A 413 -35.33 14.52 14.34
C GLY A 413 -34.12 13.62 14.65
N ILE A 414 -33.85 13.30 15.91
CA ILE A 414 -32.72 12.48 16.32
C ILE A 414 -33.15 11.02 16.57
N GLY A 415 -34.39 10.80 17.03
CA GLY A 415 -34.86 9.45 17.45
C GLY A 415 -34.74 8.38 16.36
N LEU A 416 -35.14 8.67 15.10
CA LEU A 416 -35.01 7.71 13.99
C LEU A 416 -33.54 7.52 13.56
N ALA A 417 -32.69 8.54 13.71
CA ALA A 417 -31.26 8.42 13.51
C ALA A 417 -30.59 7.50 14.54
N ILE A 418 -31.01 7.59 15.82
CA ILE A 418 -30.61 6.66 16.87
C ILE A 418 -31.04 5.24 16.51
N THR A 419 -32.28 5.06 16.06
CA THR A 419 -32.78 3.73 15.63
C THR A 419 -31.95 3.15 14.51
N ALA A 420 -31.59 3.93 13.50
CA ALA A 420 -30.74 3.48 12.39
C ALA A 420 -29.34 3.09 12.86
N ARG A 421 -28.78 3.87 13.79
CA ARG A 421 -27.45 3.59 14.33
C ARG A 421 -27.42 2.34 15.20
N VAL A 422 -28.42 2.17 16.06
CA VAL A 422 -28.56 0.97 16.87
C VAL A 422 -28.74 -0.27 15.98
N ALA A 423 -29.60 -0.21 14.96
CA ALA A 423 -29.76 -1.33 14.04
C ALA A 423 -28.44 -1.68 13.35
N ALA A 424 -27.69 -0.68 12.86
CA ALA A 424 -26.40 -0.89 12.20
C ALA A 424 -25.35 -1.49 13.17
N LEU A 425 -25.29 -1.05 14.43
CA LEU A 425 -24.42 -1.63 15.46
C LEU A 425 -24.72 -3.12 15.74
N HIS A 426 -25.99 -3.52 15.60
CA HIS A 426 -26.41 -4.91 15.71
C HIS A 426 -26.29 -5.71 14.39
N GLY A 427 -25.61 -5.18 13.38
CA GLY A 427 -25.46 -5.84 12.07
C GLY A 427 -26.75 -5.87 11.24
N GLY A 428 -27.72 -5.07 11.62
CA GLY A 428 -29.03 -4.95 10.98
C GLY A 428 -29.17 -3.71 10.11
N SER A 429 -30.40 -3.36 9.77
CA SER A 429 -30.75 -2.17 8.98
C SER A 429 -32.14 -1.67 9.29
N VAL A 430 -32.45 -0.42 8.90
CA VAL A 430 -33.78 0.16 8.99
C VAL A 430 -34.32 0.52 7.61
N ARG A 431 -35.64 0.43 7.43
CA ARG A 431 -36.33 0.85 6.21
C ARG A 431 -37.64 1.53 6.56
N ALA A 432 -38.01 2.50 5.74
CA ALA A 432 -39.30 3.16 5.87
C ALA A 432 -40.05 3.09 4.53
N ARG A 433 -41.35 2.92 4.60
CA ARG A 433 -42.25 2.99 3.44
C ARG A 433 -43.59 3.60 3.84
N ASN A 434 -44.22 4.32 2.92
CA ASN A 434 -45.58 4.77 3.14
C ASN A 434 -46.56 3.60 3.01
N ASN A 435 -47.56 3.57 3.91
CA ASN A 435 -48.60 2.60 3.85
C ASN A 435 -49.61 3.03 2.74
N PRO A 436 -50.09 2.08 1.89
CA PRO A 436 -51.09 2.41 0.85
C PRO A 436 -52.37 3.07 1.40
N ASP A 437 -52.76 2.69 2.61
CA ASP A 437 -53.98 3.23 3.28
C ASP A 437 -53.71 4.53 4.06
N GLY A 438 -52.50 5.12 3.93
CA GLY A 438 -52.05 6.30 4.65
C GLY A 438 -51.20 5.92 5.86
N GLY A 439 -50.22 6.79 6.20
CA GLY A 439 -49.29 6.59 7.29
C GLY A 439 -47.92 6.12 6.84
N LEU A 440 -47.05 5.87 7.83
CA LEU A 440 -45.69 5.41 7.67
C LEU A 440 -45.51 4.03 8.30
N GLN A 441 -44.75 3.19 7.65
CA GLN A 441 -44.31 1.93 8.18
C GLN A 441 -42.76 1.98 8.28
N VAL A 442 -42.24 1.71 9.50
CA VAL A 442 -40.82 1.59 9.75
C VAL A 442 -40.49 0.15 10.11
N GLU A 443 -39.49 -0.41 9.45
CA GLU A 443 -39.04 -1.77 9.64
C GLU A 443 -37.59 -1.74 10.18
N ILE A 444 -37.34 -2.45 11.27
CA ILE A 444 -36.04 -2.68 11.87
C ILE A 444 -35.68 -4.13 11.60
N HIS A 445 -34.66 -4.37 10.80
CA HIS A 445 -34.14 -5.69 10.46
C HIS A 445 -32.97 -6.02 11.38
N LEU A 446 -33.04 -7.11 12.12
CA LEU A 446 -32.00 -7.55 13.05
C LEU A 446 -31.60 -9.00 12.74
N PRO A 447 -30.31 -9.36 12.81
CA PRO A 447 -29.89 -10.75 12.67
C PRO A 447 -30.57 -11.66 13.68
N LEU A 448 -30.99 -12.85 13.23
CA LEU A 448 -31.58 -13.85 14.11
C LEU A 448 -30.51 -14.40 15.05
N TYR A 449 -30.84 -14.53 16.34
CA TYR A 449 -29.99 -15.26 17.27
C TYR A 449 -29.92 -16.73 16.87
N GLN A 450 -28.75 -17.18 16.43
CA GLN A 450 -28.48 -18.61 16.22
C GLN A 450 -27.83 -19.17 17.47
N CYS A 451 -28.59 -19.94 18.24
CA CYS A 451 -28.01 -20.69 19.33
C CYS A 451 -26.90 -21.58 18.76
N LYS A 452 -25.64 -21.25 19.04
CA LYS A 452 -24.53 -22.16 18.71
C LYS A 452 -24.74 -23.44 19.52
N ALA A 453 -25.18 -24.51 18.80
CA ALA A 453 -25.35 -25.86 19.35
C ALA A 453 -24.02 -26.42 19.85
#